data_df256d319797090047ca31848b6585b7
#
_entry.id   df256d319797090047ca31848b6585b7
#
_cell.length_a   1.000
_cell.length_b   1.000
_cell.length_c   1.000
_cell.angle_alpha   90.00
_cell.angle_beta   90.00
_cell.angle_gamma   90.00
#
_symmetry.space_group_name_H-M   'P 1'
#
loop_
_entity.id
_entity.type
_entity.pdbx_description
1 polymer ?
#
loop_
_entity_poly.entity_id
_entity_poly.type
_entity_poly.pdbx_seq_one_letter_code
_entity_poly.pdbx_strand_id
1 'polypeptide(L)'
;MNILITGIHGFVGSNLVIALKRHHSLYGLDIVAPEKEGVVKTFSWKDIETTSFPMQQLPKFDAIIHLAGKAHDTKNRSASQVYFDINTGLTQKIFDFFLESSAKKFIFFSSVKAAADSVVGDMLTEDVIPTPVGPYGE
;
A
#
# COMPACT_ATOMS: atom_id res chain seq x y z
N MET A 1 -15.36 -11.39 -1.02
CA MET A 1 -14.44 -10.99 0.07
C MET A 1 -14.51 -9.49 0.26
N ASN A 2 -14.32 -9.03 1.47
CA ASN A 2 -14.08 -7.62 1.78
C ASN A 2 -12.57 -7.34 1.70
N ILE A 3 -12.14 -6.50 0.79
CA ILE A 3 -10.72 -6.21 0.54
C ILE A 3 -10.45 -4.74 0.84
N LEU A 4 -9.49 -4.46 1.72
CA LEU A 4 -8.97 -3.13 1.95
C LEU A 4 -7.78 -2.89 1.00
N ILE A 5 -7.82 -1.79 0.25
CA ILE A 5 -6.74 -1.38 -0.67
C ILE A 5 -6.20 -0.03 -0.22
N THR A 6 -4.94 0.04 0.18
CA THR A 6 -4.30 1.32 0.48
C THR A 6 -3.73 1.93 -0.80
N GLY A 7 -3.74 3.26 -0.93
CA GLY A 7 -3.34 3.90 -2.18
C GLY A 7 -4.33 3.67 -3.34
N ILE A 8 -5.61 3.51 -3.01
CA ILE A 8 -6.68 3.11 -3.94
C ILE A 8 -6.89 4.10 -5.09
N HIS A 9 -6.53 5.36 -4.91
CA HIS A 9 -6.63 6.40 -5.95
C HIS A 9 -5.40 6.46 -6.86
N GLY A 10 -4.33 5.75 -6.52
CA GLY A 10 -3.14 5.62 -7.35
C GLY A 10 -3.39 4.81 -8.64
N PHE A 11 -2.37 4.75 -9.49
CA PHE A 11 -2.45 4.03 -10.77
C PHE A 11 -2.79 2.54 -10.59
N VAL A 12 -2.04 1.83 -9.75
CA VAL A 12 -2.27 0.40 -9.49
C VAL A 12 -3.62 0.18 -8.81
N GLY A 13 -3.92 0.99 -7.77
CA GLY A 13 -5.19 0.91 -7.05
C GLY A 13 -6.40 1.07 -7.94
N SER A 14 -6.37 2.03 -8.87
CA SER A 14 -7.46 2.26 -9.82
C SER A 14 -7.67 1.07 -10.77
N ASN A 15 -6.59 0.46 -11.26
CA ASN A 15 -6.66 -0.74 -12.11
C ASN A 15 -7.17 -1.96 -11.32
N LEU A 16 -6.77 -2.13 -10.08
CA LEU A 16 -7.30 -3.22 -9.22
C LEU A 16 -8.79 -3.05 -8.95
N VAL A 17 -9.28 -1.82 -8.76
CA VAL A 17 -10.72 -1.58 -8.61
C VAL A 17 -11.48 -2.08 -9.85
N ILE A 18 -11.02 -1.75 -11.04
CA ILE A 18 -11.66 -2.22 -12.29
C ILE A 18 -11.69 -3.75 -12.35
N ALA A 19 -10.59 -4.39 -12.01
CA ALA A 19 -10.46 -5.85 -12.09
C ALA A 19 -11.28 -6.60 -11.03
N LEU A 20 -11.41 -6.04 -9.81
CA LEU A 20 -11.92 -6.76 -8.65
C LEU A 20 -13.38 -6.39 -8.27
N LYS A 21 -13.89 -5.21 -8.66
CA LYS A 21 -15.17 -4.66 -8.21
C LYS A 21 -16.39 -5.55 -8.52
N ARG A 22 -16.29 -6.45 -9.50
CA ARG A 22 -17.40 -7.37 -9.86
C ARG A 22 -17.52 -8.58 -8.94
N HIS A 23 -16.46 -8.91 -8.22
CA HIS A 23 -16.36 -10.16 -7.45
C HIS A 23 -16.13 -9.94 -5.96
N HIS A 24 -15.77 -8.71 -5.56
CA HIS A 24 -15.37 -8.38 -4.20
C HIS A 24 -15.95 -7.03 -3.76
N SER A 25 -16.18 -6.88 -2.46
CA SER A 25 -16.50 -5.59 -1.82
C SER A 25 -15.18 -4.88 -1.53
N LEU A 26 -14.92 -3.78 -2.22
CA LEU A 26 -13.67 -3.05 -2.14
C LEU A 26 -13.81 -1.86 -1.19
N TYR A 27 -12.83 -1.67 -0.35
CA TYR A 27 -12.68 -0.54 0.55
C TYR A 27 -11.33 0.13 0.29
N GLY A 28 -11.29 1.44 0.39
CA GLY A 28 -10.09 2.21 0.15
C GLY A 28 -9.54 2.82 1.42
N LEU A 29 -8.23 3.03 1.43
CA LEU A 29 -7.52 3.86 2.39
C LEU A 29 -6.49 4.70 1.64
N ASP A 30 -6.60 6.03 1.75
CA ASP A 30 -5.73 6.95 1.03
C ASP A 30 -5.51 8.26 1.81
N ILE A 31 -4.69 9.17 1.29
CA ILE A 31 -4.45 10.48 1.90
C ILE A 31 -5.75 11.29 1.96
N VAL A 32 -6.55 11.21 0.91
CA VAL A 32 -7.90 11.78 0.82
C VAL A 32 -8.90 10.66 0.55
N ALA A 33 -10.14 10.86 0.94
CA ALA A 33 -11.18 9.85 0.85
C ALA A 33 -12.37 10.25 -0.04
N PRO A 34 -12.16 10.70 -1.29
CA PRO A 34 -13.27 10.93 -2.20
C PRO A 34 -13.96 9.60 -2.54
N GLU A 35 -15.23 9.69 -2.88
CA GLU A 35 -15.97 8.54 -3.40
C GLU A 35 -15.33 8.04 -4.69
N LYS A 36 -15.34 6.73 -4.88
CA LYS A 36 -14.78 6.08 -6.06
C LYS A 36 -15.74 5.01 -6.54
N GLU A 37 -16.10 5.06 -7.80
CA GLU A 37 -16.99 4.06 -8.41
C GLU A 37 -16.42 2.64 -8.24
N GLY A 38 -17.26 1.72 -7.77
CA GLY A 38 -16.88 0.32 -7.52
C GLY A 38 -16.19 0.10 -6.18
N VAL A 39 -16.10 1.13 -5.33
CA VAL A 39 -15.57 1.06 -3.97
C VAL A 39 -16.71 1.36 -3.00
N VAL A 40 -16.88 0.52 -2.00
CA VAL A 40 -17.96 0.65 -1.00
C VAL A 40 -17.75 1.91 -0.16
N LYS A 41 -16.51 2.12 0.31
CA LYS A 41 -16.12 3.29 1.08
C LYS A 41 -14.60 3.49 1.01
N THR A 42 -14.16 4.73 0.96
CA THR A 42 -12.76 5.13 1.17
C THR A 42 -12.63 5.82 2.52
N PHE A 43 -11.59 5.45 3.25
CA PHE A 43 -11.16 6.07 4.51
C PHE A 43 -9.94 6.94 4.24
N SER A 44 -9.79 8.02 5.00
CA SER A 44 -8.55 8.79 5.00
C SER A 44 -7.61 8.32 6.11
N TRP A 45 -6.31 8.55 5.95
CA TRP A 45 -5.33 8.29 7.01
C TRP A 45 -5.68 9.02 8.30
N LYS A 46 -6.22 10.23 8.20
CA LYS A 46 -6.67 11.02 9.36
C LYS A 46 -7.76 10.32 10.13
N ASP A 47 -8.65 9.60 9.44
CA ASP A 47 -9.75 8.87 10.09
C ASP A 47 -9.22 7.72 10.95
N ILE A 48 -8.08 7.14 10.58
CA ILE A 48 -7.45 6.01 11.29
C ILE A 48 -6.51 6.48 12.41
N GLU A 49 -5.83 7.61 12.22
CA GLU A 49 -4.90 8.16 13.23
C GLU A 49 -5.60 8.85 14.40
N THR A 50 -6.83 9.28 14.24
CA THR A 50 -7.58 9.84 15.35
C THR A 50 -8.03 8.71 16.25
N THR A 51 -7.63 8.77 17.54
CA THR A 51 -8.06 7.85 18.62
C THR A 51 -9.57 7.73 18.78
N SER A 52 -10.34 8.54 18.06
CA SER A 52 -11.80 8.53 17.98
C SER A 52 -12.37 7.62 16.91
N PHE A 53 -11.55 7.07 16.01
CA PHE A 53 -12.02 6.11 15.02
C PHE A 53 -11.87 4.70 15.61
N PRO A 54 -12.93 4.13 16.19
CA PRO A 54 -12.80 2.79 16.76
C PRO A 54 -12.54 1.83 15.61
N MET A 55 -11.40 1.15 15.62
CA MET A 55 -11.09 0.02 14.73
C MET A 55 -12.24 -0.97 14.64
N GLN A 56 -13.06 -1.04 15.69
CA GLN A 56 -14.27 -1.83 15.79
C GLN A 56 -15.41 -1.38 14.85
N GLN A 57 -15.37 -0.16 14.32
CA GLN A 57 -16.35 0.35 13.35
C GLN A 57 -15.91 0.11 11.90
N LEU A 58 -14.68 -0.35 11.67
CA LEU A 58 -14.26 -0.77 10.36
C LEU A 58 -14.95 -2.09 9.98
N PRO A 59 -15.30 -2.27 8.72
CA PRO A 59 -15.74 -3.57 8.22
C PRO A 59 -14.69 -4.65 8.52
N LYS A 60 -15.14 -5.87 8.74
CA LYS A 60 -14.19 -7.01 8.78
C LYS A 60 -13.64 -7.23 7.38
N PHE A 61 -12.34 -7.14 7.25
CA PHE A 61 -11.66 -7.42 5.99
C PHE A 61 -11.17 -8.87 5.94
N ASP A 62 -11.20 -9.46 4.75
CA ASP A 62 -10.65 -10.78 4.47
C ASP A 62 -9.19 -10.69 3.99
N ALA A 63 -8.88 -9.59 3.30
CA ALA A 63 -7.55 -9.31 2.75
C ALA A 63 -7.23 -7.81 2.79
N ILE A 64 -5.95 -7.50 2.90
CA ILE A 64 -5.41 -6.16 2.77
C ILE A 64 -4.39 -6.16 1.62
N ILE A 65 -4.56 -5.23 0.67
CA ILE A 65 -3.61 -4.98 -0.42
C ILE A 65 -2.95 -3.63 -0.15
N HIS A 66 -1.67 -3.65 0.15
CA HIS A 66 -0.92 -2.44 0.49
C HIS A 66 -0.14 -1.92 -0.72
N LEU A 67 -0.64 -0.80 -1.28
CA LEU A 67 -0.06 -0.12 -2.44
C LEU A 67 0.42 1.28 -2.10
N ALA A 68 -0.02 1.83 -0.95
CA ALA A 68 0.34 3.17 -0.55
C ALA A 68 1.85 3.24 -0.28
N GLY A 69 2.48 4.22 -0.88
CA GLY A 69 3.90 4.45 -0.71
C GLY A 69 4.31 5.65 -1.57
N LYS A 70 5.44 6.26 -1.20
CA LYS A 70 6.09 7.28 -1.99
C LYS A 70 6.97 6.60 -3.02
N ALA A 71 6.50 6.56 -4.28
CA ALA A 71 7.31 6.22 -5.44
C ALA A 71 7.94 7.51 -6.01
N HIS A 72 8.91 7.38 -6.87
CA HIS A 72 9.63 8.40 -7.63
C HIS A 72 9.36 9.88 -7.31
N ASP A 73 10.36 10.50 -6.71
CA ASP A 73 10.59 11.93 -6.86
C ASP A 73 11.57 12.13 -8.02
N THR A 74 11.06 12.24 -9.25
CA THR A 74 11.87 12.45 -10.46
C THR A 74 12.75 13.71 -10.38
N LYS A 75 12.50 14.59 -9.41
CA LYS A 75 13.28 15.79 -9.16
C LYS A 75 14.24 15.63 -7.97
N ASN A 76 14.25 14.47 -7.34
CA ASN A 76 15.13 14.13 -6.21
C ASN A 76 15.13 15.20 -5.08
N ARG A 77 13.96 15.81 -4.82
CA ARG A 77 13.78 16.91 -3.87
C ARG A 77 13.42 16.46 -2.47
N SER A 78 12.98 15.22 -2.32
CA SER A 78 12.60 14.69 -1.01
C SER A 78 13.82 14.24 -0.24
N ALA A 79 13.90 14.63 1.04
CA ALA A 79 14.88 14.09 1.95
C ALA A 79 14.70 12.57 2.10
N SER A 80 15.78 11.83 2.31
CA SER A 80 15.76 10.37 2.52
C SER A 80 14.78 9.95 3.60
N GLN A 81 14.71 10.72 4.70
CA GLN A 81 13.81 10.45 5.82
C GLN A 81 12.34 10.35 5.39
N VAL A 82 11.90 11.15 4.41
CA VAL A 82 10.50 11.12 3.94
C VAL A 82 10.14 9.76 3.31
N TYR A 83 11.10 9.08 2.66
CA TYR A 83 10.86 7.73 2.13
C TYR A 83 10.69 6.72 3.27
N PHE A 84 11.54 6.77 4.28
CA PHE A 84 11.44 5.87 5.44
C PHE A 84 10.15 6.12 6.23
N ASP A 85 9.79 7.39 6.48
CA ASP A 85 8.57 7.73 7.22
C ASP A 85 7.31 7.25 6.48
N ILE A 86 7.26 7.44 5.15
CA ILE A 86 6.11 7.04 4.36
C ILE A 86 6.14 5.55 4.01
N ASN A 87 7.22 5.04 3.44
CA ASN A 87 7.22 3.66 2.95
C ASN A 87 7.36 2.66 4.10
N THR A 88 8.32 2.84 4.98
CA THR A 88 8.51 1.92 6.11
C THR A 88 7.49 2.18 7.22
N GLY A 89 7.37 3.42 7.67
CA GLY A 89 6.50 3.77 8.80
C GLY A 89 5.03 3.51 8.53
N LEU A 90 4.54 3.81 7.31
CA LEU A 90 3.15 3.53 6.93
C LEU A 90 2.90 2.04 6.76
N THR A 91 3.83 1.32 6.13
CA THR A 91 3.73 -0.14 5.98
C THR A 91 3.65 -0.82 7.34
N GLN A 92 4.48 -0.40 8.30
CA GLN A 92 4.43 -0.94 9.67
C GLN A 92 3.05 -0.74 10.30
N LYS A 93 2.51 0.48 10.25
CA LYS A 93 1.16 0.77 10.80
C LYS A 93 0.07 -0.11 10.18
N ILE A 94 0.11 -0.31 8.85
CA ILE A 94 -0.87 -1.16 8.16
C ILE A 94 -0.66 -2.64 8.48
N PHE A 95 0.57 -3.06 8.64
CA PHE A 95 0.87 -4.43 9.04
C PHE A 95 0.45 -4.72 10.48
N ASP A 96 0.67 -3.78 11.40
CA ASP A 96 0.18 -3.88 12.78
C ASP A 96 -1.36 -3.98 12.80
N PHE A 97 -2.03 -3.13 12.00
CA PHE A 97 -3.48 -3.24 11.81
C PHE A 97 -3.90 -4.60 11.27
N PHE A 98 -3.18 -5.14 10.29
CA PHE A 98 -3.45 -6.48 9.76
C PHE A 98 -3.34 -7.55 10.86
N LEU A 99 -2.30 -7.50 11.69
CA LEU A 99 -2.09 -8.47 12.78
C LEU A 99 -3.22 -8.45 13.83
N GLU A 100 -3.79 -7.26 14.09
CA GLU A 100 -4.91 -7.08 15.03
C GLU A 100 -6.27 -7.37 14.39
N SER A 101 -6.35 -7.44 13.07
CA SER A 101 -7.60 -7.63 12.33
C SER A 101 -7.97 -9.10 12.15
N SER A 102 -9.16 -9.34 11.57
CA SER A 102 -9.57 -10.69 11.16
C SER A 102 -9.07 -11.11 9.78
N ALA A 103 -8.36 -10.23 9.08
CA ALA A 103 -7.87 -10.49 7.72
C ALA A 103 -6.89 -11.67 7.69
N LYS A 104 -6.98 -12.47 6.63
CA LYS A 104 -6.16 -13.68 6.48
C LYS A 104 -5.05 -13.54 5.45
N LYS A 105 -5.05 -12.44 4.69
CA LYS A 105 -4.09 -12.19 3.61
C LYS A 105 -3.61 -10.76 3.67
N PHE A 106 -2.30 -10.58 3.68
CA PHE A 106 -1.64 -9.31 3.48
C PHE A 106 -0.81 -9.39 2.20
N ILE A 107 -1.12 -8.51 1.24
CA ILE A 107 -0.43 -8.45 -0.04
C ILE A 107 0.28 -7.11 -0.11
N PHE A 108 1.60 -7.16 -0.16
CA PHE A 108 2.46 -5.99 -0.24
C PHE A 108 3.03 -5.83 -1.65
N PHE A 109 2.87 -4.65 -2.23
CA PHE A 109 3.48 -4.31 -3.51
C PHE A 109 4.82 -3.63 -3.27
N SER A 110 5.88 -4.39 -3.42
CA SER A 110 7.25 -3.89 -3.36
C SER A 110 7.68 -3.32 -4.72
N SER A 111 8.95 -3.05 -4.87
CA SER A 111 9.58 -2.54 -6.10
C SER A 111 10.77 -3.41 -6.49
N VAL A 112 11.04 -3.49 -7.78
CA VAL A 112 12.29 -4.10 -8.29
C VAL A 112 13.53 -3.36 -7.75
N LYS A 113 13.40 -2.08 -7.39
CA LYS A 113 14.47 -1.29 -6.75
C LYS A 113 14.85 -1.80 -5.36
N ALA A 114 13.95 -2.51 -4.68
CA ALA A 114 14.29 -3.19 -3.42
C ALA A 114 15.18 -4.42 -3.65
N ALA A 115 15.15 -4.98 -4.86
CA ALA A 115 16.03 -6.10 -5.22
C ALA A 115 17.36 -5.63 -5.82
N ALA A 116 17.33 -4.69 -6.77
CA ALA A 116 18.53 -4.18 -7.41
C ALA A 116 18.33 -2.81 -8.05
N ASP A 117 19.36 -1.99 -8.12
CA ASP A 117 19.32 -0.71 -8.83
C ASP A 117 19.43 -0.89 -10.35
N SER A 118 20.17 -1.88 -10.79
CA SER A 118 20.36 -2.23 -12.19
C SER A 118 20.34 -3.75 -12.37
N VAL A 119 20.00 -4.19 -13.58
CA VAL A 119 20.05 -5.62 -13.94
C VAL A 119 21.48 -5.98 -14.31
N VAL A 120 22.02 -7.02 -13.68
CA VAL A 120 23.29 -7.62 -14.04
C VAL A 120 22.99 -8.90 -14.83
N GLY A 121 23.42 -8.97 -16.09
CA GLY A 121 23.05 -10.04 -17.02
C GLY A 121 21.79 -9.71 -17.82
N ASP A 122 21.04 -10.74 -18.24
CA ASP A 122 19.94 -10.57 -19.17
C ASP A 122 18.61 -10.22 -18.47
N MET A 123 18.39 -10.67 -17.24
CA MET A 123 17.17 -10.42 -16.49
C MET A 123 17.38 -10.47 -14.98
N LEU A 124 16.49 -9.81 -14.27
CA LEU A 124 16.35 -9.90 -12.82
C LEU A 124 15.34 -11.00 -12.50
N THR A 125 15.74 -11.96 -11.66
CA THR A 125 14.87 -13.06 -11.22
C THR A 125 14.63 -12.98 -9.71
N GLU A 126 13.70 -13.80 -9.20
CA GLU A 126 13.35 -13.87 -7.78
C GLU A 126 14.50 -14.45 -6.91
N ASP A 127 15.49 -15.10 -7.53
CA ASP A 127 16.64 -15.69 -6.84
C ASP A 127 17.76 -14.68 -6.55
N VAL A 128 17.61 -13.42 -7.00
CA VAL A 128 18.62 -12.39 -6.78
C VAL A 128 18.76 -12.09 -5.28
N ILE A 129 20.00 -11.99 -4.81
CA ILE A 129 20.26 -11.47 -3.46
C ILE A 129 20.01 -9.97 -3.48
N PRO A 130 19.05 -9.45 -2.68
CA PRO A 130 18.72 -8.04 -2.70
C PRO A 130 19.91 -7.15 -2.36
N THR A 131 20.16 -6.16 -3.21
CA THR A 131 21.17 -5.12 -3.03
C THR A 131 20.58 -3.76 -3.35
N PRO A 132 19.63 -3.28 -2.51
CA PRO A 132 18.97 -2.01 -2.74
C PRO A 132 19.95 -0.85 -2.71
N VAL A 133 19.65 0.21 -3.47
CA VAL A 133 20.45 1.43 -3.51
C VAL A 133 19.55 2.64 -3.29
N GLY A 134 19.91 3.43 -2.29
CA GLY A 134 19.22 4.67 -1.94
C GLY A 134 17.89 4.47 -1.22
N PRO A 135 17.35 5.56 -0.69
CA PRO A 135 16.25 5.54 0.29
C PRO A 135 14.92 4.97 -0.25
N TYR A 136 14.75 4.89 -1.56
CA TYR A 136 13.56 4.26 -2.15
C TYR A 136 13.72 2.74 -2.29
N GLY A 137 14.94 2.26 -2.53
CA GLY A 137 15.22 0.82 -2.63
C GLY A 137 15.31 0.15 -1.26
N GLU A 138 15.90 0.86 -0.30
CA GLU A 138 16.06 0.45 1.10
C GLU A 138 14.72 0.45 1.86
#